data_c383a83574d77fd711b5b7c38b8f6f90
#
_entry.id   c383a83574d77fd711b5b7c38b8f6f90
#
_cell.length_a   1.000
_cell.length_b   1.000
_cell.length_c   1.000
_cell.angle_alpha   90.00
_cell.angle_beta   90.00
_cell.angle_gamma   90.00
#
_symmetry.space_group_name_H-M   'P 1'
#
loop_
_entity.id
_entity.type
_entity.pdbx_description
1 polymer ?
#
loop_
_entity_poly.entity_id
_entity_poly.type
_entity_poly.pdbx_seq_one_letter_code
_entity_poly.pdbx_strand_id
1 'polypeptide(L)'
;MKKVAAFLFFQLIVLQAVFCQSAKTVSAKTATVNGHPAWIEQGNIYEVNVRQYTAEGTFNAFAKHLGRLKQMGVQTLWFMPINPISKVDRKGTLGSYYAVSDYTAINPEFGNITDWIRLVKLIHNQGMKVIIDWVPNHTGADNRWLTEHPDFFVKDSTGKAAVMFDWTDTRQLNYKNTVMQDSMIAAMKYWITNTGIDGFRCDVAWNVPGTFWSKCIGQLRKMKNIFMLAEGDSAYLPKSGFDAVYPWHMFHMMEKVAKGERPAFALDSIKNEIDAIYPSNALQMYFTSNHDENSWNKADYGSFRGAVHAPFAVFTQTMPKGVPLIYSGQEEPVLRAIPFFEKDTIVFNKLQRAGFYKTLLSLRKRNAALSPDASFTKVNVGDSTALYAFVRQKAGKKIFVILNLSDKEQTITVHDKSLHGNPYNIFMGTNEPLSNKKWKIEQWGYAVYEYK
;
A
#
# COMPACT_ATOMS: atom_id res chain seq x y z
N MET A 1 48.72 22.40 -81.35
CA MET A 1 48.46 23.43 -80.33
C MET A 1 47.02 23.26 -79.86
N LYS A 2 46.84 23.38 -78.59
CA LYS A 2 45.62 23.34 -77.77
C LYS A 2 45.39 21.99 -77.05
N LYS A 3 45.81 22.01 -75.76
CA LYS A 3 45.56 20.99 -74.78
C LYS A 3 44.11 21.10 -74.33
N VAL A 4 43.37 19.95 -74.29
CA VAL A 4 42.10 19.81 -73.64
C VAL A 4 42.33 19.08 -72.30
N ALA A 5 42.07 19.80 -71.21
CA ALA A 5 42.16 19.23 -69.85
C ALA A 5 40.86 18.50 -69.56
N ALA A 6 40.97 17.21 -69.25
CA ALA A 6 39.84 16.42 -68.75
C ALA A 6 39.72 16.63 -67.26
N PHE A 7 38.59 17.17 -66.80
CA PHE A 7 38.17 17.28 -65.38
C PHE A 7 37.57 15.94 -64.97
N LEU A 8 38.27 15.18 -64.18
CA LEU A 8 37.73 14.01 -63.47
C LEU A 8 37.04 14.48 -62.19
N PHE A 9 35.75 14.39 -62.17
CA PHE A 9 34.96 14.57 -60.98
C PHE A 9 35.05 13.28 -60.15
N PHE A 10 35.82 13.31 -59.06
CA PHE A 10 35.76 12.28 -58.02
C PHE A 10 34.60 12.56 -57.10
N GLN A 11 33.52 11.83 -57.29
CA GLN A 11 32.44 11.80 -56.28
C GLN A 11 32.90 10.94 -55.08
N LEU A 12 33.22 11.62 -54.00
CA LEU A 12 33.39 11.01 -52.67
C LEU A 12 31.99 10.63 -52.17
N ILE A 13 31.62 9.34 -52.27
CA ILE A 13 30.51 8.78 -51.57
C ILE A 13 30.95 8.59 -50.12
N VAL A 14 30.58 9.53 -49.24
CA VAL A 14 30.68 9.36 -47.81
C VAL A 14 29.57 8.41 -47.38
N LEU A 15 29.90 7.13 -47.20
CA LEU A 15 29.05 6.17 -46.50
C LEU A 15 28.98 6.62 -45.05
N GLN A 16 27.95 7.36 -44.65
CA GLN A 16 27.59 7.50 -43.27
C GLN A 16 27.04 6.15 -42.79
N ALA A 17 27.91 5.36 -42.17
CA ALA A 17 27.50 4.22 -41.38
C ALA A 17 26.72 4.77 -40.16
N VAL A 18 25.38 4.76 -40.31
CA VAL A 18 24.50 4.96 -39.15
C VAL A 18 24.71 3.75 -38.25
N PHE A 19 25.58 3.89 -37.29
CA PHE A 19 25.62 3.00 -36.13
C PHE A 19 24.29 3.18 -35.39
N CYS A 20 23.32 2.36 -35.75
CA CYS A 20 22.19 2.09 -34.93
C CYS A 20 22.72 1.36 -33.67
N GLN A 21 23.19 2.13 -32.70
CA GLN A 21 23.34 1.62 -31.34
C GLN A 21 21.96 1.22 -30.89
N SER A 22 21.62 -0.05 -31.05
CA SER A 22 20.58 -0.67 -30.25
C SER A 22 21.00 -0.47 -28.82
N ALA A 23 20.46 0.58 -28.19
CA ALA A 23 20.47 0.71 -26.75
C ALA A 23 19.82 -0.57 -26.22
N LYS A 24 20.65 -1.55 -25.88
CA LYS A 24 20.27 -2.59 -24.93
C LYS A 24 19.79 -1.82 -23.73
N THR A 25 18.48 -1.62 -23.63
CA THR A 25 17.84 -1.33 -22.36
C THR A 25 18.19 -2.49 -21.46
N VAL A 26 19.32 -2.37 -20.78
CA VAL A 26 19.59 -3.13 -19.56
C VAL A 26 18.43 -2.76 -18.68
N SER A 27 17.42 -3.64 -18.60
CA SER A 27 16.41 -3.60 -17.57
C SER A 27 17.22 -3.46 -16.29
N ALA A 28 17.27 -2.25 -15.75
CA ALA A 28 17.86 -2.01 -14.47
C ALA A 28 17.07 -2.92 -13.51
N LYS A 29 17.64 -4.06 -13.13
CA LYS A 29 17.11 -4.85 -12.02
C LYS A 29 16.97 -3.85 -10.91
N THR A 30 15.74 -3.44 -10.61
CA THR A 30 15.45 -2.46 -9.57
C THR A 30 16.14 -2.98 -8.33
N ALA A 31 17.00 -2.14 -7.70
CA ALA A 31 17.79 -2.57 -6.56
C ALA A 31 16.88 -3.18 -5.49
N THR A 32 17.33 -4.24 -4.85
CA THR A 32 16.68 -4.83 -3.68
C THR A 32 17.42 -4.40 -2.42
N VAL A 33 16.68 -4.10 -1.37
CA VAL A 33 17.19 -3.84 -0.03
C VAL A 33 16.42 -4.76 0.93
N ASN A 34 17.12 -5.47 1.79
CA ASN A 34 16.53 -6.42 2.74
C ASN A 34 15.63 -7.49 2.10
N GLY A 35 15.79 -7.76 0.80
CA GLY A 35 14.96 -8.70 0.04
C GLY A 35 13.75 -8.10 -0.66
N HIS A 36 13.49 -6.81 -0.46
CA HIS A 36 12.36 -6.06 -1.03
C HIS A 36 12.80 -5.14 -2.17
N PRO A 37 11.90 -4.74 -3.07
CA PRO A 37 12.19 -3.66 -4.00
C PRO A 37 12.60 -2.37 -3.23
N ALA A 38 13.78 -1.83 -3.53
CA ALA A 38 14.34 -0.71 -2.77
C ALA A 38 13.43 0.52 -2.68
N TRP A 39 12.51 0.69 -3.63
CA TRP A 39 11.57 1.81 -3.66
C TRP A 39 10.49 1.75 -2.57
N ILE A 40 10.27 0.58 -1.92
CA ILE A 40 9.29 0.45 -0.84
C ILE A 40 9.90 0.70 0.56
N GLU A 41 11.19 0.65 0.72
CA GLU A 41 11.89 0.72 2.02
C GLU A 41 11.47 1.92 2.90
N GLN A 42 11.42 3.11 2.30
CA GLN A 42 10.86 4.30 2.95
C GLN A 42 9.57 4.74 2.25
N GLY A 43 8.91 3.78 1.60
CA GLY A 43 7.70 3.96 0.85
C GLY A 43 6.45 4.06 1.72
N ASN A 44 5.37 4.44 1.05
CA ASN A 44 4.02 4.45 1.58
C ASN A 44 3.06 3.99 0.49
N ILE A 45 1.88 3.59 0.90
CA ILE A 45 0.82 3.13 0.00
C ILE A 45 -0.39 4.08 0.15
N TYR A 46 -0.99 4.43 -0.97
CA TYR A 46 -2.29 5.10 -1.01
C TYR A 46 -3.25 4.19 -1.76
N GLU A 47 -4.29 3.76 -1.09
CA GLU A 47 -5.32 2.88 -1.65
C GLU A 47 -6.34 3.68 -2.44
N VAL A 48 -6.58 3.27 -3.69
CA VAL A 48 -7.44 3.96 -4.64
C VAL A 48 -8.69 3.14 -4.92
N ASN A 49 -9.83 3.65 -4.48
CA ASN A 49 -11.14 3.15 -4.87
C ASN A 49 -11.62 3.92 -6.11
N VAL A 50 -11.35 3.41 -7.32
CA VAL A 50 -11.62 4.13 -8.57
C VAL A 50 -13.11 4.51 -8.70
N ARG A 51 -14.03 3.57 -8.39
CA ARG A 51 -15.47 3.79 -8.46
C ARG A 51 -15.91 5.02 -7.66
N GLN A 52 -15.32 5.21 -6.47
CA GLN A 52 -15.75 6.20 -5.50
C GLN A 52 -14.93 7.49 -5.52
N TYR A 53 -13.77 7.48 -6.20
CA TYR A 53 -12.77 8.57 -6.09
C TYR A 53 -13.26 9.89 -6.70
N THR A 54 -14.01 9.80 -7.80
CA THR A 54 -14.58 10.96 -8.49
C THR A 54 -16.05 10.71 -8.84
N ALA A 55 -16.76 11.74 -9.26
CA ALA A 55 -18.13 11.61 -9.74
C ALA A 55 -18.20 10.64 -10.95
N GLU A 56 -17.24 10.74 -11.87
CA GLU A 56 -17.18 9.87 -13.05
C GLU A 56 -16.78 8.42 -12.69
N GLY A 57 -15.94 8.23 -11.66
CA GLY A 57 -15.44 6.91 -11.23
C GLY A 57 -14.55 6.23 -12.27
N THR A 58 -13.78 6.99 -13.06
CA THR A 58 -12.96 6.48 -14.16
C THR A 58 -11.47 6.72 -13.97
N PHE A 59 -10.61 5.95 -14.67
CA PHE A 59 -9.16 6.16 -14.68
C PHE A 59 -8.77 7.56 -15.14
N ASN A 60 -9.47 8.09 -16.14
CA ASN A 60 -9.19 9.42 -16.70
C ASN A 60 -9.54 10.54 -15.71
N ALA A 61 -10.61 10.37 -14.96
CA ALA A 61 -10.98 11.31 -13.91
C ALA A 61 -10.00 11.25 -12.73
N PHE A 62 -9.63 10.03 -12.28
CA PHE A 62 -8.62 9.84 -11.25
C PHE A 62 -7.27 10.47 -11.62
N ALA A 63 -6.83 10.34 -12.89
CA ALA A 63 -5.57 10.88 -13.36
C ALA A 63 -5.38 12.39 -13.07
N LYS A 64 -6.46 13.15 -13.00
CA LYS A 64 -6.44 14.59 -12.67
C LYS A 64 -5.94 14.87 -11.23
N HIS A 65 -5.99 13.86 -10.35
CA HIS A 65 -5.58 13.98 -8.94
C HIS A 65 -4.13 13.57 -8.68
N LEU A 66 -3.41 13.01 -9.66
CA LEU A 66 -2.03 12.52 -9.49
C LEU A 66 -1.08 13.60 -8.96
N GLY A 67 -1.18 14.83 -9.48
CA GLY A 67 -0.35 15.96 -9.03
C GLY A 67 -0.52 16.25 -7.54
N ARG A 68 -1.76 16.24 -7.03
CA ARG A 68 -2.10 16.44 -5.63
C ARG A 68 -1.52 15.34 -4.74
N LEU A 69 -1.71 14.08 -5.14
CA LEU A 69 -1.19 12.91 -4.40
C LEU A 69 0.35 12.93 -4.36
N LYS A 70 0.99 13.27 -5.47
CA LYS A 70 2.44 13.44 -5.53
C LYS A 70 2.93 14.56 -4.60
N GLN A 71 2.24 15.70 -4.57
CA GLN A 71 2.57 16.82 -3.68
C GLN A 71 2.37 16.47 -2.21
N MET A 72 1.40 15.62 -1.88
CA MET A 72 1.20 15.08 -0.54
C MET A 72 2.33 14.12 -0.12
N GLY A 73 3.05 13.53 -1.08
CA GLY A 73 4.18 12.62 -0.82
C GLY A 73 3.86 11.14 -1.04
N VAL A 74 2.74 10.83 -1.70
CA VAL A 74 2.39 9.46 -2.08
C VAL A 74 3.45 8.89 -3.01
N GLN A 75 3.85 7.63 -2.76
CA GLN A 75 4.87 6.93 -3.54
C GLN A 75 4.31 5.72 -4.29
N THR A 76 3.35 5.01 -3.71
CA THR A 76 2.72 3.84 -4.33
C THR A 76 1.21 3.98 -4.32
N LEU A 77 0.59 3.76 -5.46
CA LEU A 77 -0.86 3.70 -5.61
C LEU A 77 -1.27 2.22 -5.69
N TRP A 78 -2.09 1.79 -4.73
CA TRP A 78 -2.76 0.49 -4.78
C TRP A 78 -4.18 0.70 -5.30
N PHE A 79 -4.47 0.20 -6.48
CA PHE A 79 -5.81 0.22 -7.06
C PHE A 79 -6.58 -1.01 -6.60
N MET A 80 -7.74 -0.82 -5.96
CA MET A 80 -8.73 -1.87 -5.72
C MET A 80 -9.05 -2.60 -7.04
N PRO A 81 -9.69 -3.79 -7.03
CA PRO A 81 -9.81 -4.60 -8.24
C PRO A 81 -10.34 -3.81 -9.44
N ILE A 82 -9.62 -3.86 -10.54
CA ILE A 82 -9.91 -3.13 -11.78
C ILE A 82 -10.56 -4.02 -12.85
N ASN A 83 -10.78 -5.28 -12.53
CA ASN A 83 -11.34 -6.29 -13.42
C ASN A 83 -12.87 -6.16 -13.53
N PRO A 84 -13.50 -6.70 -14.60
CA PRO A 84 -14.94 -6.76 -14.72
C PRO A 84 -15.58 -7.54 -13.59
N ILE A 85 -16.74 -7.08 -13.14
CA ILE A 85 -17.48 -7.63 -12.00
C ILE A 85 -18.60 -8.57 -12.52
N SER A 86 -18.77 -9.70 -11.84
CA SER A 86 -19.85 -10.65 -12.09
C SER A 86 -21.23 -10.00 -12.12
N LYS A 87 -22.06 -10.44 -13.06
CA LYS A 87 -23.49 -10.06 -13.17
C LYS A 87 -24.39 -11.12 -12.53
N VAL A 88 -23.94 -12.38 -12.53
CA VAL A 88 -24.66 -13.49 -11.87
C VAL A 88 -24.48 -13.39 -10.38
N ASP A 89 -25.57 -13.56 -9.63
CA ASP A 89 -25.65 -13.48 -8.18
C ASP A 89 -25.11 -12.18 -7.59
N ARG A 90 -25.13 -11.10 -8.37
CA ARG A 90 -24.58 -9.78 -8.01
C ARG A 90 -25.21 -9.21 -6.76
N LYS A 91 -24.38 -8.76 -5.82
CA LYS A 91 -24.80 -8.02 -4.63
C LYS A 91 -24.90 -6.53 -4.92
N GLY A 92 -26.00 -5.87 -4.53
CA GLY A 92 -26.26 -4.46 -4.80
C GLY A 92 -26.36 -4.15 -6.31
N THR A 93 -26.31 -2.87 -6.65
CA THR A 93 -26.48 -2.42 -8.04
C THR A 93 -25.25 -2.67 -8.90
N LEU A 94 -24.06 -2.38 -8.37
CA LEU A 94 -22.79 -2.43 -9.14
C LEU A 94 -21.94 -3.64 -8.80
N GLY A 95 -22.28 -4.42 -7.79
CA GLY A 95 -21.58 -5.64 -7.39
C GLY A 95 -20.27 -5.41 -6.64
N SER A 96 -19.74 -6.52 -6.14
CA SER A 96 -18.46 -6.58 -5.46
C SER A 96 -17.31 -6.46 -6.44
N TYR A 97 -16.33 -5.60 -6.17
CA TYR A 97 -15.05 -5.53 -6.90
C TYR A 97 -14.34 -6.89 -6.93
N TYR A 98 -14.57 -7.72 -5.90
CA TYR A 98 -13.91 -9.01 -5.69
C TYR A 98 -14.62 -10.18 -6.39
N ALA A 99 -15.79 -9.96 -7.00
CA ALA A 99 -16.45 -10.95 -7.85
C ALA A 99 -15.94 -10.86 -9.30
N VAL A 100 -14.69 -11.23 -9.54
CA VAL A 100 -13.98 -11.05 -10.81
C VAL A 100 -14.50 -11.98 -11.89
N SER A 101 -15.05 -11.44 -13.00
CA SER A 101 -15.55 -12.23 -14.13
C SER A 101 -14.50 -12.51 -15.22
N ASP A 102 -13.45 -11.68 -15.33
CA ASP A 102 -12.30 -11.91 -16.23
C ASP A 102 -11.02 -11.31 -15.64
N TYR A 103 -10.00 -12.15 -15.44
CA TYR A 103 -8.73 -11.74 -14.84
C TYR A 103 -7.84 -10.88 -15.76
N THR A 104 -8.11 -10.82 -17.05
CA THR A 104 -7.27 -10.13 -18.04
C THR A 104 -7.95 -8.94 -18.70
N ALA A 105 -9.17 -8.62 -18.28
CA ALA A 105 -9.94 -7.49 -18.79
C ALA A 105 -10.05 -6.35 -17.76
N ILE A 106 -10.39 -5.17 -18.27
CA ILE A 106 -10.71 -3.98 -17.48
C ILE A 106 -12.22 -3.87 -17.27
N ASN A 107 -12.65 -3.49 -16.08
CA ASN A 107 -14.04 -3.11 -15.81
C ASN A 107 -14.41 -1.91 -16.70
N PRO A 108 -15.43 -2.06 -17.60
CA PRO A 108 -15.82 -1.00 -18.51
C PRO A 108 -16.33 0.28 -17.80
N GLU A 109 -16.75 0.17 -16.54
CA GLU A 109 -17.10 1.35 -15.70
C GLU A 109 -15.91 2.28 -15.49
N PHE A 110 -14.68 1.75 -15.46
CA PHE A 110 -13.47 2.54 -15.16
C PHE A 110 -12.79 3.07 -16.43
N GLY A 111 -13.11 2.49 -17.59
CA GLY A 111 -12.50 2.77 -18.88
C GLY A 111 -12.10 1.50 -19.64
N ASN A 112 -11.00 1.54 -20.35
CA ASN A 112 -10.47 0.42 -21.13
C ASN A 112 -8.96 0.20 -20.90
N ILE A 113 -8.39 -0.82 -21.52
CA ILE A 113 -6.96 -1.16 -21.34
C ILE A 113 -6.01 -0.02 -21.77
N THR A 114 -6.38 0.76 -22.78
CA THR A 114 -5.58 1.91 -23.24
C THR A 114 -5.59 3.04 -22.20
N ASP A 115 -6.75 3.30 -21.56
CA ASP A 115 -6.87 4.27 -20.48
C ASP A 115 -6.02 3.85 -19.28
N TRP A 116 -6.04 2.56 -18.93
CA TRP A 116 -5.23 2.01 -17.86
C TRP A 116 -3.73 2.14 -18.13
N ILE A 117 -3.27 1.70 -19.31
CA ILE A 117 -1.86 1.82 -19.71
C ILE A 117 -1.40 3.28 -19.67
N ARG A 118 -2.24 4.21 -20.14
CA ARG A 118 -1.98 5.64 -20.07
C ARG A 118 -1.84 6.13 -18.63
N LEU A 119 -2.76 5.71 -17.75
CA LEU A 119 -2.70 6.06 -16.33
C LEU A 119 -1.42 5.55 -15.67
N VAL A 120 -1.04 4.29 -15.87
CA VAL A 120 0.21 3.70 -15.34
C VAL A 120 1.43 4.52 -15.80
N LYS A 121 1.49 4.90 -17.08
CA LYS A 121 2.57 5.76 -17.61
C LYS A 121 2.60 7.13 -16.94
N LEU A 122 1.45 7.76 -16.73
CA LEU A 122 1.36 9.07 -16.04
C LEU A 122 1.85 8.96 -14.60
N ILE A 123 1.50 7.89 -13.88
CA ILE A 123 1.96 7.63 -12.52
C ILE A 123 3.48 7.45 -12.49
N HIS A 124 4.02 6.63 -13.38
CA HIS A 124 5.47 6.41 -13.48
C HIS A 124 6.23 7.68 -13.85
N ASN A 125 5.70 8.50 -14.74
CA ASN A 125 6.31 9.79 -15.10
C ASN A 125 6.40 10.76 -13.92
N GLN A 126 5.55 10.61 -12.91
CA GLN A 126 5.64 11.36 -11.65
C GLN A 126 6.53 10.68 -10.61
N GLY A 127 7.18 9.56 -10.95
CA GLY A 127 8.06 8.79 -10.07
C GLY A 127 7.31 8.05 -8.97
N MET A 128 6.03 7.77 -9.15
CA MET A 128 5.22 6.92 -8.29
C MET A 128 5.16 5.48 -8.83
N LYS A 129 4.71 4.53 -8.01
CA LYS A 129 4.56 3.11 -8.32
C LYS A 129 3.09 2.71 -8.34
N VAL A 130 2.78 1.61 -9.03
CA VAL A 130 1.42 1.09 -9.19
C VAL A 130 1.38 -0.37 -8.80
N ILE A 131 0.50 -0.71 -7.86
CA ILE A 131 0.11 -2.09 -7.62
C ILE A 131 -1.40 -2.22 -7.82
N ILE A 132 -1.84 -3.40 -8.23
CA ILE A 132 -3.27 -3.71 -8.38
C ILE A 132 -3.70 -4.74 -7.36
N ASP A 133 -4.97 -4.68 -6.99
CA ASP A 133 -5.60 -5.71 -6.21
C ASP A 133 -5.78 -6.97 -7.05
N TRP A 134 -5.52 -8.13 -6.47
CA TRP A 134 -5.60 -9.42 -7.14
C TRP A 134 -6.41 -10.39 -6.30
N VAL A 135 -7.41 -11.00 -6.88
CA VAL A 135 -8.37 -11.90 -6.20
C VAL A 135 -8.07 -13.36 -6.56
N PRO A 136 -7.13 -14.03 -5.86
CA PRO A 136 -6.71 -15.37 -6.26
C PRO A 136 -7.55 -16.49 -5.64
N ASN A 137 -8.28 -16.22 -4.56
CA ASN A 137 -9.00 -17.24 -3.81
C ASN A 137 -10.27 -17.75 -4.51
N HIS A 138 -10.93 -16.87 -5.27
CA HIS A 138 -12.22 -17.14 -5.90
C HIS A 138 -12.39 -16.28 -7.17
N THR A 139 -13.38 -16.62 -7.98
CA THR A 139 -13.83 -15.82 -9.10
C THR A 139 -15.23 -15.29 -8.86
N GLY A 140 -15.72 -14.41 -9.73
CA GLY A 140 -17.15 -14.12 -9.84
C GLY A 140 -17.96 -15.33 -10.36
N ALA A 141 -19.26 -15.31 -10.12
CA ALA A 141 -20.17 -16.43 -10.43
C ALA A 141 -20.42 -16.64 -11.93
N ASP A 142 -20.00 -15.73 -12.80
CA ASP A 142 -20.04 -15.83 -14.26
C ASP A 142 -18.65 -15.79 -14.92
N ASN A 143 -17.59 -16.06 -14.16
CA ASN A 143 -16.25 -16.13 -14.75
C ASN A 143 -16.21 -17.24 -15.82
N ARG A 144 -15.60 -16.94 -16.99
CA ARG A 144 -15.52 -17.88 -18.13
C ARG A 144 -14.90 -19.23 -17.78
N TRP A 145 -14.00 -19.29 -16.79
CA TRP A 145 -13.42 -20.56 -16.35
C TRP A 145 -14.46 -21.55 -15.81
N LEU A 146 -15.64 -21.08 -15.36
CA LEU A 146 -16.70 -21.98 -14.91
C LEU A 146 -17.23 -22.89 -16.03
N THR A 147 -17.24 -22.39 -17.26
CA THR A 147 -17.69 -23.16 -18.44
C THR A 147 -16.53 -23.81 -19.20
N GLU A 148 -15.39 -23.13 -19.30
CA GLU A 148 -14.22 -23.62 -20.02
C GLU A 148 -13.44 -24.68 -19.24
N HIS A 149 -13.36 -24.52 -17.91
CA HIS A 149 -12.56 -25.34 -17.00
C HIS A 149 -13.27 -25.59 -15.66
N PRO A 150 -14.38 -26.36 -15.65
CA PRO A 150 -15.16 -26.59 -14.42
C PRO A 150 -14.39 -27.34 -13.31
N ASP A 151 -13.27 -27.96 -13.65
CA ASP A 151 -12.32 -28.61 -12.73
C ASP A 151 -11.38 -27.61 -12.01
N PHE A 152 -11.37 -26.34 -12.43
CA PHE A 152 -10.66 -25.28 -11.71
C PHE A 152 -11.32 -24.90 -10.39
N PHE A 153 -12.52 -25.38 -10.13
CA PHE A 153 -13.32 -25.00 -8.95
C PHE A 153 -13.48 -26.14 -7.97
N VAL A 154 -13.47 -25.78 -6.68
CA VAL A 154 -13.92 -26.69 -5.62
C VAL A 154 -15.39 -27.01 -5.88
N LYS A 155 -15.78 -28.29 -5.69
CA LYS A 155 -17.17 -28.70 -5.83
C LYS A 155 -17.83 -28.84 -4.46
N ASP A 156 -19.08 -28.40 -4.37
CA ASP A 156 -19.96 -28.65 -3.24
C ASP A 156 -20.55 -30.06 -3.29
N SER A 157 -21.38 -30.42 -2.32
CA SER A 157 -22.03 -31.72 -2.23
C SER A 157 -23.00 -32.02 -3.39
N THR A 158 -23.40 -31.02 -4.16
CA THR A 158 -24.26 -31.15 -5.34
C THR A 158 -23.47 -31.23 -6.65
N GLY A 159 -22.13 -31.16 -6.57
CA GLY A 159 -21.24 -31.12 -7.75
C GLY A 159 -21.13 -29.76 -8.44
N LYS A 160 -21.73 -28.70 -7.90
CA LYS A 160 -21.59 -27.34 -8.39
C LYS A 160 -20.32 -26.69 -7.84
N ALA A 161 -19.87 -25.59 -8.47
CA ALA A 161 -18.77 -24.80 -7.96
C ALA A 161 -19.13 -24.17 -6.60
N ALA A 162 -18.30 -24.44 -5.59
CA ALA A 162 -18.58 -24.07 -4.21
C ALA A 162 -18.51 -22.55 -3.99
N VAL A 163 -19.37 -22.08 -3.10
CA VAL A 163 -19.38 -20.71 -2.54
C VAL A 163 -18.64 -20.75 -1.21
N MET A 164 -17.83 -19.72 -0.92
CA MET A 164 -17.22 -19.54 0.40
C MET A 164 -18.02 -18.54 1.23
N PHE A 165 -18.19 -18.86 2.50
CA PHE A 165 -18.91 -17.99 3.45
C PHE A 165 -20.29 -17.60 2.89
N ASP A 166 -20.67 -16.34 3.04
CA ASP A 166 -21.86 -15.71 2.49
C ASP A 166 -21.61 -14.98 1.14
N TRP A 167 -20.47 -15.23 0.48
CA TRP A 167 -20.07 -14.57 -0.78
C TRP A 167 -20.72 -15.25 -1.98
N THR A 168 -22.05 -15.17 -2.04
CA THR A 168 -22.88 -15.91 -3.01
C THR A 168 -22.58 -15.54 -4.47
N ASP A 169 -22.01 -14.37 -4.71
CA ASP A 169 -21.58 -13.86 -6.01
C ASP A 169 -20.19 -14.37 -6.45
N THR A 170 -19.58 -15.29 -5.67
CA THR A 170 -18.25 -15.84 -5.94
C THR A 170 -18.24 -17.36 -6.09
N ARG A 171 -17.15 -17.91 -6.65
CA ARG A 171 -16.90 -19.36 -6.79
C ARG A 171 -15.45 -19.67 -6.44
N GLN A 172 -15.24 -20.61 -5.50
CA GLN A 172 -13.95 -20.95 -4.93
C GLN A 172 -13.06 -21.72 -5.91
N LEU A 173 -11.81 -21.28 -6.08
CA LEU A 173 -10.80 -21.90 -6.93
C LEU A 173 -10.16 -23.13 -6.24
N ASN A 174 -9.87 -24.15 -7.05
CA ASN A 174 -9.27 -25.41 -6.60
C ASN A 174 -7.75 -25.42 -6.78
N TYR A 175 -7.04 -25.06 -5.74
CA TYR A 175 -5.56 -25.05 -5.74
C TYR A 175 -4.90 -26.44 -5.79
N LYS A 176 -5.65 -27.54 -5.79
CA LYS A 176 -5.12 -28.88 -6.12
C LYS A 176 -4.92 -29.04 -7.63
N ASN A 177 -5.59 -28.25 -8.44
CA ASN A 177 -5.45 -28.27 -9.90
C ASN A 177 -4.24 -27.40 -10.33
N THR A 178 -3.20 -28.05 -10.86
CA THR A 178 -1.96 -27.36 -11.27
C THR A 178 -2.14 -26.51 -12.54
N VAL A 179 -3.07 -26.89 -13.43
CA VAL A 179 -3.39 -26.12 -14.64
C VAL A 179 -4.07 -24.80 -14.25
N MET A 180 -4.99 -24.84 -13.27
CA MET A 180 -5.58 -23.64 -12.70
C MET A 180 -4.51 -22.72 -12.09
N GLN A 181 -3.56 -23.27 -11.32
CA GLN A 181 -2.46 -22.51 -10.78
C GLN A 181 -1.64 -21.82 -11.87
N ASP A 182 -1.31 -22.51 -12.97
CA ASP A 182 -0.53 -21.95 -14.07
C ASP A 182 -1.33 -20.89 -14.84
N SER A 183 -2.64 -21.07 -14.99
CA SER A 183 -3.54 -20.08 -15.60
C SER A 183 -3.62 -18.80 -14.75
N MET A 184 -3.69 -18.94 -13.43
CA MET A 184 -3.66 -17.81 -12.49
C MET A 184 -2.32 -17.04 -12.58
N ILE A 185 -1.20 -17.74 -12.62
CA ILE A 185 0.12 -17.13 -12.78
C ILE A 185 0.23 -16.44 -14.15
N ALA A 186 -0.30 -17.04 -15.21
CA ALA A 186 -0.30 -16.44 -16.56
C ALA A 186 -1.09 -15.12 -16.57
N ALA A 187 -2.24 -15.07 -15.90
CA ALA A 187 -3.03 -13.85 -15.77
C ALA A 187 -2.27 -12.74 -15.00
N MET A 188 -1.56 -13.07 -13.92
CA MET A 188 -0.71 -12.10 -13.22
C MET A 188 0.46 -11.59 -14.09
N LYS A 189 1.11 -12.49 -14.84
CA LYS A 189 2.17 -12.13 -15.81
C LYS A 189 1.66 -11.18 -16.88
N TYR A 190 0.42 -11.38 -17.36
CA TYR A 190 -0.22 -10.51 -18.34
C TYR A 190 -0.17 -9.04 -17.92
N TRP A 191 -0.56 -8.74 -16.66
CA TRP A 191 -0.57 -7.37 -16.12
C TRP A 191 0.82 -6.75 -16.05
N ILE A 192 1.82 -7.51 -15.61
CA ILE A 192 3.21 -7.03 -15.58
C ILE A 192 3.71 -6.71 -16.99
N THR A 193 3.51 -7.64 -17.93
CA THR A 193 4.05 -7.53 -19.30
C THR A 193 3.38 -6.41 -20.09
N ASN A 194 2.06 -6.35 -20.04
CA ASN A 194 1.29 -5.49 -20.95
C ASN A 194 1.05 -4.09 -20.39
N THR A 195 1.12 -3.92 -19.08
CA THR A 195 0.80 -2.64 -18.43
C THR A 195 1.92 -2.03 -17.61
N GLY A 196 2.91 -2.85 -17.26
CA GLY A 196 4.10 -2.38 -16.53
C GLY A 196 3.87 -2.08 -15.04
N ILE A 197 2.81 -2.60 -14.41
CA ILE A 197 2.57 -2.44 -12.97
C ILE A 197 3.75 -2.93 -12.13
N ASP A 198 3.86 -2.46 -10.90
CA ASP A 198 5.01 -2.69 -10.01
C ASP A 198 4.73 -3.75 -8.93
N GLY A 199 3.55 -4.37 -8.95
CA GLY A 199 3.21 -5.42 -7.99
C GLY A 199 1.73 -5.64 -7.78
N PHE A 200 1.41 -6.37 -6.70
CA PHE A 200 0.05 -6.79 -6.37
C PHE A 200 -0.22 -6.68 -4.85
N ARG A 201 -1.46 -6.35 -4.51
CA ARG A 201 -2.06 -6.71 -3.23
C ARG A 201 -2.93 -7.94 -3.48
N CYS A 202 -2.72 -9.01 -2.75
CA CYS A 202 -3.44 -10.26 -2.96
C CYS A 202 -4.52 -10.44 -1.90
N ASP A 203 -5.75 -10.45 -2.37
CA ASP A 203 -6.97 -10.65 -1.59
C ASP A 203 -7.04 -12.05 -1.00
N VAL A 204 -7.51 -12.16 0.26
CA VAL A 204 -7.64 -13.45 0.98
C VAL A 204 -6.41 -14.36 0.80
N ALA A 205 -5.21 -13.77 0.79
CA ALA A 205 -3.98 -14.51 0.53
C ALA A 205 -3.72 -15.62 1.54
N TRP A 206 -4.25 -15.48 2.75
CA TRP A 206 -4.18 -16.46 3.83
C TRP A 206 -4.91 -17.78 3.54
N ASN A 207 -5.84 -17.80 2.58
CA ASN A 207 -6.58 -19.02 2.20
C ASN A 207 -6.02 -19.68 0.92
N VAL A 208 -4.92 -19.17 0.38
CA VAL A 208 -4.24 -19.71 -0.80
C VAL A 208 -2.93 -20.39 -0.36
N PRO A 209 -2.63 -21.63 -0.85
CA PRO A 209 -1.48 -22.38 -0.36
C PRO A 209 -0.13 -21.67 -0.55
N GLY A 210 0.72 -21.72 0.47
CA GLY A 210 2.07 -21.12 0.42
C GLY A 210 2.96 -21.67 -0.69
N THR A 211 2.78 -22.95 -1.06
CA THR A 211 3.48 -23.56 -2.20
C THR A 211 3.14 -22.91 -3.53
N PHE A 212 1.86 -22.54 -3.74
CA PHE A 212 1.44 -21.75 -4.89
C PHE A 212 2.11 -20.37 -4.87
N TRP A 213 2.08 -19.67 -3.72
CA TRP A 213 2.68 -18.35 -3.61
C TRP A 213 4.17 -18.38 -3.91
N SER A 214 4.92 -19.34 -3.36
CA SER A 214 6.36 -19.46 -3.64
C SER A 214 6.64 -19.68 -5.13
N LYS A 215 5.85 -20.54 -5.80
CA LYS A 215 5.92 -20.78 -7.26
C LYS A 215 5.58 -19.50 -8.04
N CYS A 216 4.49 -18.86 -7.71
CA CYS A 216 3.96 -17.69 -8.39
C CYS A 216 4.92 -16.51 -8.27
N ILE A 217 5.23 -16.07 -7.05
CA ILE A 217 6.09 -14.92 -6.78
C ILE A 217 7.51 -15.13 -7.35
N GLY A 218 8.03 -16.36 -7.24
CA GLY A 218 9.32 -16.71 -7.83
C GLY A 218 9.34 -16.56 -9.36
N GLN A 219 8.23 -16.87 -10.04
CA GLN A 219 8.12 -16.66 -11.49
C GLN A 219 7.95 -15.18 -11.87
N LEU A 220 7.11 -14.45 -11.13
CA LEU A 220 6.86 -13.02 -11.39
C LEU A 220 8.14 -12.18 -11.18
N ARG A 221 8.91 -12.46 -10.13
CA ARG A 221 10.18 -11.75 -9.84
C ARG A 221 11.28 -12.01 -10.87
N LYS A 222 11.22 -13.09 -11.64
CA LYS A 222 12.11 -13.28 -12.80
C LYS A 222 11.85 -12.27 -13.92
N MET A 223 10.61 -11.75 -14.01
CA MET A 223 10.22 -10.78 -15.04
C MET A 223 10.51 -9.33 -14.61
N LYS A 224 10.15 -9.00 -13.36
CA LYS A 224 10.30 -7.67 -12.79
C LYS A 224 10.45 -7.78 -11.27
N ASN A 225 11.24 -6.90 -10.67
CA ASN A 225 11.30 -6.78 -9.20
C ASN A 225 10.04 -6.10 -8.69
N ILE A 226 9.02 -6.91 -8.40
CA ILE A 226 7.68 -6.49 -7.98
C ILE A 226 7.53 -6.50 -6.47
N PHE A 227 6.63 -5.67 -5.97
CA PHE A 227 6.19 -5.67 -4.58
C PHE A 227 4.94 -6.54 -4.41
N MET A 228 4.94 -7.38 -3.38
CA MET A 228 3.85 -8.31 -3.08
C MET A 228 3.32 -8.05 -1.68
N LEU A 229 2.07 -7.61 -1.60
CA LEU A 229 1.33 -7.38 -0.35
C LEU A 229 0.27 -8.47 -0.19
N ALA A 230 0.30 -9.19 0.93
CA ALA A 230 -0.72 -10.18 1.26
C ALA A 230 -1.77 -9.60 2.20
N GLU A 231 -3.04 -9.76 1.86
CA GLU A 231 -4.08 -9.68 2.86
C GLU A 231 -4.06 -10.94 3.72
N GLY A 232 -3.70 -10.77 4.97
CA GLY A 232 -3.55 -11.82 5.98
C GLY A 232 -2.41 -11.53 6.92
N ASP A 233 -2.47 -12.13 8.10
CA ASP A 233 -1.51 -12.00 9.19
C ASP A 233 -0.75 -13.29 9.50
N SER A 234 -0.82 -14.26 8.60
CA SER A 234 -0.14 -15.57 8.80
C SER A 234 1.35 -15.49 8.46
N ALA A 235 2.19 -15.95 9.37
CA ALA A 235 3.66 -15.89 9.23
C ALA A 235 4.21 -16.71 8.04
N TYR A 236 3.43 -17.63 7.46
CA TYR A 236 3.85 -18.35 6.26
C TYR A 236 3.86 -17.48 5.00
N LEU A 237 3.08 -16.40 4.97
CA LEU A 237 2.96 -15.52 3.79
C LEU A 237 4.31 -14.86 3.44
N PRO A 238 5.02 -14.19 4.35
CA PRO A 238 6.36 -13.68 4.04
C PRO A 238 7.36 -14.79 3.70
N LYS A 239 7.26 -15.96 4.38
CA LYS A 239 8.09 -17.13 4.06
C LYS A 239 7.82 -17.66 2.66
N SER A 240 6.64 -17.42 2.10
CA SER A 240 6.25 -17.79 0.74
C SER A 240 6.62 -16.72 -0.31
N GLY A 241 7.23 -15.60 0.11
CA GLY A 241 7.78 -14.59 -0.79
C GLY A 241 7.07 -13.24 -0.77
N PHE A 242 6.02 -13.03 0.02
CA PHE A 242 5.42 -11.71 0.18
C PHE A 242 6.36 -10.74 0.88
N ASP A 243 6.36 -9.49 0.45
CA ASP A 243 7.13 -8.41 1.05
C ASP A 243 6.46 -7.89 2.32
N ALA A 244 5.15 -7.72 2.26
CA ALA A 244 4.35 -7.15 3.34
C ALA A 244 3.07 -7.96 3.60
N VAL A 245 2.59 -7.85 4.84
CA VAL A 245 1.34 -8.45 5.33
C VAL A 245 0.52 -7.42 6.08
N TYR A 246 -0.75 -7.72 6.33
CA TYR A 246 -1.64 -6.92 7.18
C TYR A 246 -1.37 -7.25 8.65
N PRO A 247 -1.09 -6.27 9.51
CA PRO A 247 -0.96 -6.46 10.95
C PRO A 247 -2.34 -6.36 11.64
N TRP A 248 -3.27 -7.28 11.36
CA TRP A 248 -4.64 -7.24 11.87
C TRP A 248 -4.70 -7.16 13.40
N HIS A 249 -3.86 -7.94 14.12
CA HIS A 249 -3.80 -7.89 15.57
C HIS A 249 -3.42 -6.48 16.10
N MET A 250 -2.49 -5.79 15.39
CA MET A 250 -2.12 -4.42 15.76
C MET A 250 -3.26 -3.43 15.47
N PHE A 251 -3.92 -3.57 14.33
CA PHE A 251 -5.07 -2.73 13.99
C PHE A 251 -6.17 -2.83 15.04
N HIS A 252 -6.59 -4.03 15.39
CA HIS A 252 -7.63 -4.25 16.41
C HIS A 252 -7.18 -3.81 17.81
N MET A 253 -5.89 -3.93 18.15
CA MET A 253 -5.38 -3.39 19.40
C MET A 253 -5.43 -1.86 19.42
N MET A 254 -5.07 -1.20 18.30
CA MET A 254 -5.21 0.26 18.17
C MET A 254 -6.67 0.70 18.37
N GLU A 255 -7.65 -0.01 17.81
CA GLU A 255 -9.07 0.28 18.02
C GLU A 255 -9.47 0.18 19.50
N LYS A 256 -9.03 -0.88 20.19
CA LYS A 256 -9.31 -1.06 21.64
C LYS A 256 -8.70 0.04 22.48
N VAL A 257 -7.48 0.48 22.13
CA VAL A 257 -6.83 1.63 22.80
C VAL A 257 -7.59 2.93 22.50
N ALA A 258 -7.96 3.16 21.25
CA ALA A 258 -8.74 4.33 20.83
C ALA A 258 -10.10 4.44 21.56
N LYS A 259 -10.71 3.30 21.86
CA LYS A 259 -11.97 3.20 22.62
C LYS A 259 -11.78 3.24 24.15
N GLY A 260 -10.53 3.28 24.65
CA GLY A 260 -10.23 3.22 26.09
C GLY A 260 -10.41 1.82 26.72
N GLU A 261 -10.60 0.79 25.91
CA GLU A 261 -10.79 -0.60 26.36
C GLU A 261 -9.47 -1.26 26.77
N ARG A 262 -8.36 -0.74 26.29
CA ARG A 262 -7.00 -1.21 26.58
C ARG A 262 -6.05 -0.03 26.80
N PRO A 263 -5.06 -0.17 27.68
CA PRO A 263 -4.04 0.85 27.89
C PRO A 263 -3.07 0.94 26.71
N ALA A 264 -2.43 2.09 26.53
CA ALA A 264 -1.49 2.35 25.44
C ALA A 264 -0.34 1.33 25.38
N PHE A 265 0.18 0.86 26.54
CA PHE A 265 1.24 -0.13 26.57
C PHE A 265 0.82 -1.51 26.01
N ALA A 266 -0.49 -1.79 25.83
CA ALA A 266 -0.94 -3.03 25.22
C ALA A 266 -0.46 -3.19 23.76
N LEU A 267 -0.13 -2.08 23.08
CA LEU A 267 0.47 -2.11 21.76
C LEU A 267 1.86 -2.79 21.75
N ASP A 268 2.58 -2.78 22.87
CA ASP A 268 3.90 -3.44 22.98
C ASP A 268 3.77 -4.97 22.88
N SER A 269 2.70 -5.57 23.42
CA SER A 269 2.49 -7.01 23.35
C SER A 269 2.34 -7.48 21.91
N ILE A 270 1.58 -6.74 21.11
CA ILE A 270 1.38 -7.08 19.66
C ILE A 270 2.68 -6.83 18.87
N LYS A 271 3.41 -5.74 19.17
CA LYS A 271 4.73 -5.51 18.54
C LYS A 271 5.69 -6.67 18.82
N ASN A 272 5.73 -7.15 20.06
CA ASN A 272 6.59 -8.27 20.46
C ASN A 272 6.14 -9.58 19.80
N GLU A 273 4.84 -9.80 19.66
CA GLU A 273 4.30 -10.94 18.89
C GLU A 273 4.76 -10.88 17.43
N ILE A 274 4.62 -9.73 16.76
CA ILE A 274 5.09 -9.53 15.38
C ILE A 274 6.60 -9.83 15.28
N ASP A 275 7.41 -9.36 16.22
CA ASP A 275 8.85 -9.61 16.21
C ASP A 275 9.21 -11.08 16.42
N ALA A 276 8.40 -11.82 17.17
CA ALA A 276 8.62 -13.23 17.47
C ALA A 276 8.23 -14.17 16.32
N ILE A 277 7.12 -13.88 15.60
CA ILE A 277 6.54 -14.84 14.65
C ILE A 277 6.93 -14.58 13.19
N TYR A 278 7.21 -13.32 12.82
CA TYR A 278 7.53 -12.97 11.43
C TYR A 278 9.04 -12.97 11.18
N PRO A 279 9.48 -13.27 9.94
CA PRO A 279 10.86 -13.03 9.52
C PRO A 279 11.28 -11.58 9.81
N SER A 280 12.55 -11.39 10.16
CA SER A 280 13.07 -10.08 10.57
C SER A 280 12.88 -8.98 9.53
N ASN A 281 12.84 -9.35 8.25
CA ASN A 281 12.63 -8.46 7.13
C ASN A 281 11.16 -8.33 6.68
N ALA A 282 10.23 -9.11 7.23
CA ALA A 282 8.82 -9.01 6.83
C ALA A 282 8.24 -7.64 7.16
N LEU A 283 7.66 -6.97 6.17
CA LEU A 283 7.05 -5.66 6.33
C LEU A 283 5.60 -5.80 6.83
N GLN A 284 5.16 -4.80 7.58
CA GLN A 284 3.81 -4.68 8.11
C GLN A 284 3.13 -3.47 7.47
N MET A 285 2.00 -3.66 6.79
CA MET A 285 1.24 -2.54 6.25
C MET A 285 0.35 -1.94 7.34
N TYR A 286 0.87 -0.98 8.10
CA TYR A 286 0.10 -0.30 9.14
C TYR A 286 -0.92 0.68 8.57
N PHE A 287 -2.13 0.70 9.11
CA PHE A 287 -3.22 1.56 8.67
C PHE A 287 -4.17 1.91 9.83
N THR A 288 -4.92 2.99 9.66
CA THR A 288 -6.06 3.36 10.52
C THR A 288 -7.39 3.06 9.85
N SER A 289 -7.40 2.80 8.54
CA SER A 289 -8.56 2.40 7.74
C SER A 289 -8.11 1.83 6.40
N ASN A 290 -9.02 1.10 5.74
CA ASN A 290 -8.97 0.63 4.36
C ASN A 290 -10.40 0.56 3.83
N HIS A 291 -10.62 0.02 2.63
CA HIS A 291 -11.94 -0.08 2.02
C HIS A 291 -12.93 -0.90 2.86
N ASP A 292 -12.49 -1.99 3.52
CA ASP A 292 -13.34 -2.82 4.38
C ASP A 292 -13.62 -2.12 5.71
N GLU A 293 -12.58 -1.63 6.37
CA GLU A 293 -12.69 -0.99 7.68
C GLU A 293 -13.52 0.29 7.63
N ASN A 294 -13.46 1.02 6.51
CA ASN A 294 -14.36 2.16 6.28
C ASN A 294 -15.79 1.68 6.02
N SER A 295 -16.01 0.76 5.06
CA SER A 295 -17.33 0.38 4.61
C SER A 295 -18.14 -0.39 5.68
N TRP A 296 -17.49 -1.27 6.45
CA TRP A 296 -18.14 -2.23 7.34
C TRP A 296 -17.92 -1.93 8.84
N ASN A 297 -16.75 -1.47 9.24
CA ASN A 297 -16.31 -1.44 10.63
C ASN A 297 -16.21 -0.02 11.23
N LYS A 298 -16.58 1.00 10.49
CA LYS A 298 -16.63 2.41 10.96
C LYS A 298 -15.29 2.99 11.40
N ALA A 299 -14.16 2.52 10.86
CA ALA A 299 -12.83 2.97 11.31
C ALA A 299 -12.66 4.49 11.27
N ASP A 300 -12.98 5.14 10.13
CA ASP A 300 -12.78 6.58 9.94
C ASP A 300 -13.77 7.46 10.70
N TYR A 301 -14.97 6.97 10.97
CA TYR A 301 -16.06 7.75 11.58
C TYR A 301 -16.54 7.18 12.91
N GLY A 302 -15.93 6.11 13.38
CA GLY A 302 -16.11 5.49 14.69
C GLY A 302 -14.80 5.50 15.49
N SER A 303 -13.98 4.44 15.34
CA SER A 303 -12.78 4.20 16.18
C SER A 303 -11.75 5.33 16.11
N PHE A 304 -11.48 5.86 14.90
CA PHE A 304 -10.47 6.90 14.67
C PHE A 304 -11.07 8.23 14.23
N ARG A 305 -12.24 8.58 14.77
CA ARG A 305 -12.92 9.83 14.44
C ARG A 305 -12.27 11.05 15.12
N GLY A 306 -12.26 12.18 14.42
CA GLY A 306 -11.89 13.48 14.99
C GLY A 306 -10.41 13.54 15.40
N ALA A 307 -10.14 14.00 16.62
CA ALA A 307 -8.79 14.15 17.17
C ALA A 307 -8.07 12.81 17.36
N VAL A 308 -8.81 11.73 17.63
CA VAL A 308 -8.27 10.36 17.81
C VAL A 308 -7.43 9.92 16.61
N HIS A 309 -7.80 10.34 15.40
CA HIS A 309 -7.11 9.94 14.18
C HIS A 309 -5.62 10.27 14.19
N ALA A 310 -5.26 11.47 14.61
CA ALA A 310 -3.90 11.99 14.42
C ALA A 310 -2.80 11.17 15.12
N PRO A 311 -2.88 10.85 16.44
CA PRO A 311 -1.83 10.08 17.09
C PRO A 311 -1.73 8.66 16.56
N PHE A 312 -2.84 8.01 16.18
CA PHE A 312 -2.80 6.68 15.57
C PHE A 312 -2.25 6.73 14.13
N ALA A 313 -2.54 7.77 13.35
CA ALA A 313 -1.91 7.96 12.06
C ALA A 313 -0.40 8.22 12.20
N VAL A 314 0.06 9.01 13.18
CA VAL A 314 1.50 9.14 13.50
C VAL A 314 2.10 7.78 13.85
N PHE A 315 1.43 6.99 14.69
CA PHE A 315 1.85 5.63 15.04
C PHE A 315 2.07 4.79 13.77
N THR A 316 1.06 4.67 12.90
CA THR A 316 1.15 3.84 11.68
C THR A 316 2.27 4.29 10.75
N GLN A 317 2.53 5.60 10.66
CA GLN A 317 3.55 6.17 9.77
C GLN A 317 4.98 6.01 10.31
N THR A 318 5.16 5.73 11.61
CA THR A 318 6.47 5.76 12.26
C THR A 318 6.92 4.42 12.87
N MET A 319 6.05 3.41 12.90
CA MET A 319 6.38 2.09 13.46
C MET A 319 7.48 1.36 12.67
N PRO A 320 8.28 0.49 13.34
CA PRO A 320 9.30 -0.33 12.70
C PRO A 320 8.68 -1.35 11.75
N LYS A 321 9.46 -1.85 10.81
CA LYS A 321 9.03 -2.80 9.76
C LYS A 321 7.82 -2.30 8.96
N GLY A 322 7.49 -1.00 9.02
CA GLY A 322 6.24 -0.46 8.51
C GLY A 322 6.30 -0.04 7.04
N VAL A 323 5.24 -0.36 6.30
CA VAL A 323 4.85 0.31 5.06
C VAL A 323 3.44 0.85 5.30
N PRO A 324 3.28 2.15 5.60
CA PRO A 324 1.99 2.68 6.00
C PRO A 324 1.04 2.86 4.81
N LEU A 325 -0.25 2.65 5.08
CA LEU A 325 -1.35 2.87 4.15
C LEU A 325 -2.13 4.15 4.51
N ILE A 326 -2.58 4.85 3.48
CA ILE A 326 -3.61 5.88 3.54
C ILE A 326 -4.74 5.44 2.60
N TYR A 327 -5.97 5.35 3.09
CA TYR A 327 -7.14 5.03 2.26
C TYR A 327 -7.73 6.29 1.62
N SER A 328 -8.29 6.15 0.42
CA SER A 328 -8.95 7.23 -0.33
C SER A 328 -9.91 8.05 0.52
N GLY A 329 -9.64 9.35 0.63
CA GLY A 329 -10.47 10.31 1.38
C GLY A 329 -10.06 10.55 2.82
N GLN A 330 -9.06 9.84 3.37
CA GLN A 330 -8.56 10.13 4.73
C GLN A 330 -7.93 11.51 4.84
N GLU A 331 -7.37 12.02 3.75
CA GLU A 331 -6.81 13.36 3.69
C GLU A 331 -7.85 14.49 3.65
N GLU A 332 -9.13 14.17 3.33
CA GLU A 332 -10.23 15.16 3.30
C GLU A 332 -10.70 15.63 4.69
N PRO A 333 -11.12 14.87 5.71
CA PRO A 333 -11.46 13.46 5.92
C PRO A 333 -12.91 13.09 5.50
N VAL A 334 -13.09 11.88 5.01
CA VAL A 334 -14.42 11.30 4.78
C VAL A 334 -14.89 10.59 6.05
N LEU A 335 -15.84 11.20 6.78
CA LEU A 335 -16.31 10.70 8.09
C LEU A 335 -17.66 9.98 7.95
N ARG A 336 -17.76 9.06 7.01
CA ARG A 336 -18.91 8.20 6.75
C ARG A 336 -18.49 6.92 6.04
N ALA A 337 -19.37 5.93 6.02
CA ALA A 337 -19.19 4.76 5.17
C ALA A 337 -19.17 5.18 3.70
N ILE A 338 -18.22 4.60 2.95
CA ILE A 338 -18.21 4.62 1.50
C ILE A 338 -18.89 3.32 1.06
N PRO A 339 -20.05 3.37 0.36
CA PRO A 339 -20.78 2.18 -0.03
C PRO A 339 -19.93 1.22 -0.86
N PHE A 340 -20.02 -0.07 -0.52
CA PHE A 340 -19.19 -1.10 -1.17
C PHE A 340 -19.77 -1.53 -2.53
N PHE A 341 -21.10 -1.69 -2.63
CA PHE A 341 -21.77 -2.24 -3.81
C PHE A 341 -22.43 -1.16 -4.69
N GLU A 342 -22.42 0.09 -4.25
CA GLU A 342 -23.09 1.19 -4.89
C GLU A 342 -22.13 2.29 -5.31
N LYS A 343 -22.57 3.18 -6.21
CA LYS A 343 -21.82 4.37 -6.58
C LYS A 343 -21.97 5.44 -5.51
N ASP A 344 -20.86 6.01 -5.13
CA ASP A 344 -20.76 7.21 -4.30
C ASP A 344 -19.63 8.11 -4.85
N THR A 345 -19.38 9.24 -4.22
CA THR A 345 -18.29 10.14 -4.63
C THR A 345 -17.59 10.71 -3.40
N ILE A 346 -16.27 10.53 -3.37
CA ILE A 346 -15.42 11.23 -2.41
C ILE A 346 -15.26 12.66 -2.91
N VAL A 347 -15.69 13.62 -2.09
CA VAL A 347 -15.59 15.04 -2.43
C VAL A 347 -14.35 15.62 -1.75
N PHE A 348 -13.33 15.95 -2.54
CA PHE A 348 -12.09 16.56 -2.08
C PHE A 348 -12.18 18.08 -2.13
N ASN A 349 -12.69 18.72 -1.06
CA ASN A 349 -12.90 20.17 -0.99
C ASN A 349 -11.93 20.88 -0.05
N LYS A 350 -11.73 20.34 1.14
CA LYS A 350 -11.04 21.02 2.25
C LYS A 350 -9.64 20.49 2.46
N LEU A 351 -9.42 19.20 2.18
CA LEU A 351 -8.13 18.50 2.33
C LEU A 351 -7.49 18.75 3.72
N GLN A 352 -8.31 18.73 4.76
CA GLN A 352 -7.95 19.17 6.12
C GLN A 352 -6.73 18.43 6.69
N ARG A 353 -6.54 17.16 6.30
CA ARG A 353 -5.43 16.32 6.77
C ARG A 353 -4.31 16.16 5.73
N ALA A 354 -4.43 16.78 4.54
CA ALA A 354 -3.40 16.65 3.50
C ALA A 354 -2.04 17.20 3.94
N GLY A 355 -2.02 18.36 4.64
CA GLY A 355 -0.81 18.94 5.22
C GLY A 355 -0.19 18.05 6.30
N PHE A 356 -1.01 17.46 7.16
CA PHE A 356 -0.59 16.51 8.18
C PHE A 356 0.10 15.28 7.56
N TYR A 357 -0.55 14.63 6.58
CA TYR A 357 0.05 13.49 5.88
C TYR A 357 1.30 13.90 5.10
N LYS A 358 1.29 15.05 4.42
CA LYS A 358 2.49 15.55 3.72
C LYS A 358 3.70 15.67 4.63
N THR A 359 3.52 16.15 5.86
CA THR A 359 4.59 16.25 6.86
C THR A 359 5.16 14.87 7.20
N LEU A 360 4.32 13.89 7.48
CA LEU A 360 4.73 12.52 7.82
C LEU A 360 5.39 11.80 6.64
N LEU A 361 4.79 11.85 5.45
CA LEU A 361 5.32 11.20 4.26
C LEU A 361 6.65 11.83 3.80
N SER A 362 6.80 13.15 3.95
CA SER A 362 8.05 13.85 3.67
C SER A 362 9.15 13.46 4.66
N LEU A 363 8.82 13.37 5.96
CA LEU A 363 9.77 12.88 6.97
C LEU A 363 10.21 11.44 6.64
N ARG A 364 9.26 10.55 6.39
CA ARG A 364 9.54 9.16 6.05
C ARG A 364 10.49 9.03 4.87
N LYS A 365 10.25 9.78 3.80
CA LYS A 365 11.07 9.75 2.59
C LYS A 365 12.51 10.20 2.81
N ARG A 366 12.74 11.22 3.67
CA ARG A 366 14.07 11.86 3.82
C ARG A 366 14.87 11.36 5.02
N ASN A 367 14.24 10.71 6.00
CA ASN A 367 14.89 10.35 7.26
C ASN A 367 15.04 8.84 7.41
N ALA A 368 16.28 8.35 7.38
CA ALA A 368 16.61 6.93 7.49
C ALA A 368 16.14 6.29 8.81
N ALA A 369 15.90 7.08 9.87
CA ALA A 369 15.31 6.57 11.10
C ALA A 369 13.91 5.98 10.92
N LEU A 370 13.23 6.24 9.79
CA LEU A 370 11.94 5.63 9.44
C LEU A 370 12.05 4.47 8.42
N SER A 371 13.28 4.03 8.09
CA SER A 371 13.45 2.76 7.36
C SER A 371 12.86 1.61 8.19
N PRO A 372 12.34 0.56 7.55
CA PRO A 372 11.78 -0.60 8.26
C PRO A 372 12.73 -1.23 9.28
N ASP A 373 14.01 -1.32 8.94
CA ASP A 373 15.09 -1.91 9.73
C ASP A 373 15.78 -0.93 10.71
N ALA A 374 15.30 0.31 10.83
CA ALA A 374 15.79 1.24 11.85
C ALA A 374 15.45 0.74 13.25
N SER A 375 16.32 1.01 14.23
CA SER A 375 16.09 0.61 15.61
C SER A 375 14.77 1.18 16.17
N PHE A 376 14.20 0.48 17.13
CA PHE A 376 13.05 0.93 17.89
C PHE A 376 13.36 0.79 19.38
N THR A 377 13.29 1.90 20.11
CA THR A 377 13.52 1.91 21.57
C THR A 377 12.35 2.59 22.25
N LYS A 378 11.64 1.86 23.09
CA LYS A 378 10.56 2.42 23.91
C LYS A 378 11.13 3.43 24.92
N VAL A 379 10.44 4.55 25.13
CA VAL A 379 10.81 5.58 26.11
C VAL A 379 9.65 5.79 27.08
N ASN A 380 9.97 5.79 28.37
CA ASN A 380 9.00 6.19 29.38
C ASN A 380 9.03 7.72 29.54
N VAL A 381 7.87 8.35 29.35
CA VAL A 381 7.72 9.81 29.47
C VAL A 381 6.61 10.21 30.45
N GLY A 382 6.00 9.25 31.16
CA GLY A 382 4.90 9.49 32.10
C GLY A 382 3.99 8.28 32.24
N ASP A 383 2.68 8.49 32.34
CA ASP A 383 1.69 7.42 32.48
C ASP A 383 1.63 6.54 31.23
N SER A 384 2.19 5.33 31.33
CA SER A 384 2.23 4.37 30.22
C SER A 384 0.85 3.80 29.85
N THR A 385 -0.18 4.01 30.67
CA THR A 385 -1.56 3.61 30.30
C THR A 385 -2.13 4.52 29.21
N ALA A 386 -1.66 5.78 29.15
CA ALA A 386 -2.11 6.81 28.20
C ALA A 386 -1.02 7.20 27.19
N LEU A 387 0.23 7.24 27.60
CA LEU A 387 1.35 7.73 26.80
C LEU A 387 2.11 6.59 26.12
N TYR A 388 2.36 6.76 24.82
CA TYR A 388 3.19 5.86 24.03
C TYR A 388 4.31 6.65 23.36
N ALA A 389 5.55 6.44 23.81
CA ALA A 389 6.69 7.16 23.28
C ALA A 389 7.84 6.21 22.92
N PHE A 390 8.56 6.55 21.83
CA PHE A 390 9.67 5.74 21.32
C PHE A 390 10.63 6.54 20.46
N VAL A 391 11.84 6.03 20.38
CA VAL A 391 12.90 6.52 19.48
C VAL A 391 13.10 5.55 18.33
N ARG A 392 13.26 6.10 17.13
CA ARG A 392 13.75 5.39 15.94
C ARG A 392 15.10 5.98 15.55
N GLN A 393 16.06 5.12 15.21
CA GLN A 393 17.40 5.56 14.83
C GLN A 393 18.04 4.68 13.78
N LYS A 394 18.68 5.30 12.77
CA LYS A 394 19.51 4.65 11.75
C LYS A 394 20.45 5.64 11.10
N ALA A 395 21.70 5.22 10.81
CA ALA A 395 22.68 6.01 10.05
C ALA A 395 22.87 7.45 10.57
N GLY A 396 22.96 7.61 11.88
CA GLY A 396 23.12 8.92 12.53
C GLY A 396 21.84 9.77 12.57
N LYS A 397 20.74 9.35 11.96
CA LYS A 397 19.44 10.01 12.03
C LYS A 397 18.63 9.44 13.19
N LYS A 398 17.95 10.34 13.92
CA LYS A 398 17.12 10.00 15.06
C LYS A 398 15.81 10.77 15.01
N ILE A 399 14.71 10.07 15.30
CA ILE A 399 13.41 10.68 15.58
C ILE A 399 12.93 10.21 16.95
N PHE A 400 12.22 11.08 17.64
CA PHE A 400 11.54 10.79 18.88
C PHE A 400 10.06 11.09 18.74
N VAL A 401 9.22 10.09 19.01
CA VAL A 401 7.76 10.16 18.87
C VAL A 401 7.14 10.08 20.25
N ILE A 402 6.19 10.98 20.54
CA ILE A 402 5.38 10.99 21.75
C ILE A 402 3.92 11.05 21.33
N LEU A 403 3.10 10.13 21.82
CA LEU A 403 1.67 10.02 21.55
C LEU A 403 0.90 9.99 22.87
N ASN A 404 -0.08 10.85 23.01
CA ASN A 404 -1.12 10.72 24.00
C ASN A 404 -2.29 9.94 23.37
N LEU A 405 -2.45 8.69 23.74
CA LEU A 405 -3.48 7.78 23.24
C LEU A 405 -4.69 7.73 24.20
N SER A 406 -5.01 8.87 24.81
CA SER A 406 -6.13 8.99 25.74
C SER A 406 -6.92 10.29 25.53
N ASP A 407 -8.12 10.31 26.07
CA ASP A 407 -9.07 11.43 26.05
C ASP A 407 -8.78 12.48 27.14
N LYS A 408 -7.62 12.39 27.81
CA LYS A 408 -7.20 13.30 28.90
C LYS A 408 -5.87 13.94 28.60
N GLU A 409 -5.70 15.18 29.05
CA GLU A 409 -4.39 15.84 29.08
C GLU A 409 -3.43 15.03 29.94
N GLN A 410 -2.19 14.86 29.48
CA GLN A 410 -1.15 14.12 30.17
C GLN A 410 0.06 15.00 30.50
N THR A 411 0.74 14.68 31.60
CA THR A 411 2.00 15.31 31.94
C THR A 411 3.16 14.48 31.43
N ILE A 412 4.07 15.10 30.70
CA ILE A 412 5.26 14.48 30.13
C ILE A 412 6.51 14.95 30.88
N THR A 413 7.44 14.00 31.08
CA THR A 413 8.81 14.26 31.54
C THR A 413 9.77 13.38 30.74
N VAL A 414 10.75 13.98 30.08
CA VAL A 414 11.77 13.24 29.33
C VAL A 414 12.99 13.05 30.26
N HIS A 415 13.10 11.86 30.83
CA HIS A 415 14.20 11.53 31.74
C HIS A 415 15.50 11.15 31.05
N ASP A 416 15.39 10.59 29.81
CA ASP A 416 16.55 10.19 29.01
C ASP A 416 17.32 11.42 28.51
N LYS A 417 18.50 11.65 29.12
CA LYS A 417 19.36 12.78 28.77
C LYS A 417 19.82 12.78 27.30
N SER A 418 19.84 11.62 26.63
CA SER A 418 20.20 11.52 25.20
C SER A 418 19.16 12.15 24.27
N LEU A 419 17.98 12.47 24.81
CA LEU A 419 16.87 13.13 24.12
C LEU A 419 16.76 14.63 24.48
N HIS A 420 17.59 15.13 25.42
CA HIS A 420 17.61 16.54 25.74
C HIS A 420 18.27 17.36 24.63
N GLY A 421 17.97 18.64 24.56
CA GLY A 421 18.49 19.59 23.57
C GLY A 421 17.37 20.35 22.85
N ASN A 422 17.62 20.75 21.61
CA ASN A 422 16.68 21.54 20.81
C ASN A 422 16.34 20.79 19.49
N PRO A 423 15.69 19.60 19.54
CA PRO A 423 15.28 18.93 18.31
C PRO A 423 14.20 19.71 17.57
N TYR A 424 14.05 19.43 16.28
CA TYR A 424 13.04 20.05 15.45
C TYR A 424 11.71 19.32 15.57
N ASN A 425 10.66 20.03 16.03
CA ASN A 425 9.28 19.51 16.02
C ASN A 425 8.72 19.67 14.60
N ILE A 426 8.48 18.55 13.90
CA ILE A 426 8.09 18.55 12.47
C ILE A 426 6.72 19.15 12.23
N PHE A 427 5.82 19.13 13.21
CA PHE A 427 4.46 19.67 13.08
C PHE A 427 4.39 21.15 13.46
N MET A 428 5.16 21.57 14.45
CA MET A 428 5.24 22.98 14.83
C MET A 428 6.16 23.80 13.90
N GLY A 429 7.06 23.13 13.18
CA GLY A 429 7.99 23.79 12.29
C GLY A 429 9.11 24.57 12.98
N THR A 430 9.37 24.27 14.27
CA THR A 430 10.32 24.96 15.13
C THR A 430 11.19 23.99 15.92
N ASN A 431 12.36 24.47 16.34
CA ASN A 431 13.14 23.76 17.34
C ASN A 431 12.54 24.02 18.72
N GLU A 432 12.38 22.96 19.50
CA GLU A 432 11.80 23.02 20.86
C GLU A 432 12.78 22.47 21.89
N PRO A 433 12.96 23.15 23.04
CA PRO A 433 13.86 22.68 24.08
C PRO A 433 13.24 21.49 24.82
N LEU A 434 13.85 20.31 24.67
CA LEU A 434 13.53 19.13 25.46
C LEU A 434 14.49 19.01 26.65
N SER A 435 13.94 18.83 27.83
CA SER A 435 14.66 18.65 29.09
C SER A 435 13.84 17.80 30.05
N ASN A 436 14.32 17.64 31.28
CA ASN A 436 13.56 16.98 32.36
C ASN A 436 12.45 17.84 32.97
N LYS A 437 12.20 19.05 32.45
CA LYS A 437 11.05 19.88 32.89
C LYS A 437 9.76 19.22 32.47
N LYS A 438 8.77 19.25 33.38
CA LYS A 438 7.42 18.77 33.07
C LYS A 438 6.73 19.72 32.10
N TRP A 439 6.00 19.14 31.17
CA TRP A 439 5.12 19.87 30.27
C TRP A 439 3.87 19.03 29.99
N LYS A 440 2.85 19.62 29.38
CA LYS A 440 1.58 18.96 29.14
C LYS A 440 1.37 18.70 27.67
N ILE A 441 0.76 17.56 27.36
CA ILE A 441 0.26 17.22 26.03
C ILE A 441 -1.26 17.02 26.11
N GLU A 442 -1.97 17.70 25.25
CA GLU A 442 -3.44 17.63 25.20
C GLU A 442 -3.95 16.22 24.95
N GLN A 443 -5.24 15.99 25.20
CA GLN A 443 -5.93 14.76 24.82
C GLN A 443 -5.70 14.46 23.33
N TRP A 444 -5.38 13.21 23.00
CA TRP A 444 -5.06 12.80 21.63
C TRP A 444 -3.94 13.62 20.96
N GLY A 445 -3.11 14.26 21.77
CA GLY A 445 -1.97 15.05 21.31
C GLY A 445 -0.81 14.16 20.86
N TYR A 446 0.06 14.73 20.03
CA TYR A 446 1.23 14.04 19.51
C TYR A 446 2.39 15.02 19.26
N ALA A 447 3.61 14.52 19.34
CA ALA A 447 4.80 15.25 18.96
C ALA A 447 5.79 14.32 18.25
N VAL A 448 6.43 14.81 17.20
CA VAL A 448 7.49 14.09 16.49
C VAL A 448 8.69 15.01 16.34
N TYR A 449 9.77 14.63 16.98
CA TYR A 449 11.02 15.37 17.02
C TYR A 449 12.06 14.73 16.12
N GLU A 450 12.67 15.52 15.26
CA GLU A 450 13.80 15.15 14.41
C GLU A 450 15.10 15.72 14.98
N TYR A 451 16.08 14.86 15.26
CA TYR A 451 17.42 15.25 15.67
C TYR A 451 18.33 15.37 14.46
N LYS A 452 19.10 16.43 14.41
CA LYS A 452 20.12 16.69 13.36
C LYS A 452 21.41 15.96 13.64
#